data_89a74f9443c68ce14eeb18d7fa488734
#
_entry.id   89a74f9443c68ce14eeb18d7fa488734
#
_cell.length_a   1.000
_cell.length_b   1.000
_cell.length_c   1.000
_cell.angle_alpha   90.00
_cell.angle_beta   90.00
_cell.angle_gamma   90.00
#
_symmetry.space_group_name_H-M   'P 1'
#
loop_
_entity.id
_entity.type
_entity.pdbx_description
1 polymer ?
#
loop_
_entity_poly.entity_id
_entity_poly.type
_entity_poly.pdbx_seq_one_letter_code
_entity_poly.pdbx_strand_id
1 'polypeptide(L)'
;SEIIQQRIEFISERFQSENMDLTNIIEQLNFYYEHPINLNFTDGLELEDLGLLTSVQISDVVLHRKLFGKLISIYELQCLAYWDLETIELVRPFIKVDDKLDNLHITFKEALEQGKFETFLRYQPTMEKKQGYTTVPDSVLNSSNNYYYGNSDRYYTRFRYTYKTNISVGFTAEKDAGEQFFRGAQKQGFDFYSGHVFFKGGKYVRAIALGDYQVQIGQGVGFWSSYAFGKTADIATAKRTAIPLRAYTSVDESRFMRGAAVDLAYKNFELLLFSSRKNIDASSIADSTYDDLVFISTLDLSGLHRTNREIST
;
A
#
# COMPACT_ATOMS: atom_id res chain seq x y z
N SER A 1 -0.87 12.99 -16.91
CA SER A 1 -1.87 13.98 -17.34
C SER A 1 -1.84 15.17 -16.39
N GLU A 2 -2.19 16.33 -16.85
CA GLU A 2 -2.25 17.59 -16.07
C GLU A 2 -3.15 17.43 -14.83
N ILE A 3 -4.26 16.73 -14.98
CA ILE A 3 -5.19 16.41 -13.89
C ILE A 3 -4.49 15.67 -12.75
N ILE A 4 -3.69 14.68 -13.05
CA ILE A 4 -2.99 13.88 -12.03
C ILE A 4 -1.95 14.73 -11.33
N GLN A 5 -1.22 15.60 -12.04
CA GLN A 5 -0.25 16.50 -11.44
C GLN A 5 -0.90 17.46 -10.43
N GLN A 6 -2.03 18.07 -10.77
CA GLN A 6 -2.81 18.92 -9.86
C GLN A 6 -3.25 18.15 -8.59
N ARG A 7 -3.60 16.87 -8.71
CA ARG A 7 -4.01 16.05 -7.56
C ARG A 7 -2.82 15.69 -6.68
N ILE A 8 -1.65 15.47 -7.25
CA ILE A 8 -0.41 15.23 -6.50
C ILE A 8 -0.02 16.48 -5.71
N GLU A 9 -0.12 17.66 -6.32
CA GLU A 9 0.12 18.94 -5.64
C GLU A 9 -0.84 19.10 -4.45
N PHE A 10 -2.13 18.87 -4.64
CA PHE A 10 -3.13 18.89 -3.57
C PHE A 10 -2.79 17.93 -2.43
N ILE A 11 -2.39 16.69 -2.75
CA ILE A 11 -2.01 15.68 -1.74
C ILE A 11 -0.74 16.11 -1.01
N SER A 12 0.28 16.62 -1.72
CA SER A 12 1.54 17.05 -1.12
C SER A 12 1.37 18.23 -0.17
N GLU A 13 0.54 19.21 -0.52
CA GLU A 13 0.19 20.34 0.33
C GLU A 13 -0.56 19.91 1.59
N ARG A 14 -1.50 18.98 1.45
CA ARG A 14 -2.32 18.52 2.57
C ARG A 14 -1.54 17.72 3.60
N PHE A 15 -0.57 16.93 3.17
CA PHE A 15 0.11 15.98 4.06
C PHE A 15 1.49 16.45 4.55
N GLN A 16 2.06 17.56 4.03
CA GLN A 16 3.32 18.19 4.47
C GLN A 16 4.44 17.22 4.87
N SER A 17 4.50 16.06 4.24
CA SER A 17 5.44 15.00 4.61
C SER A 17 6.61 15.00 3.62
N GLU A 18 7.79 15.40 4.07
CA GLU A 18 9.02 15.48 3.28
C GLU A 18 9.49 14.12 2.71
N ASN A 19 8.98 13.00 3.24
CA ASN A 19 9.41 11.65 2.89
C ASN A 19 8.28 10.75 2.36
N MET A 20 7.21 11.32 1.77
CA MET A 20 6.15 10.51 1.18
C MET A 20 6.61 9.95 -0.17
N ASP A 21 6.53 8.63 -0.36
CA ASP A 21 6.71 8.04 -1.69
C ASP A 21 5.51 8.37 -2.57
N LEU A 22 5.60 9.49 -3.27
CA LEU A 22 4.57 9.96 -4.19
C LEU A 22 4.38 9.03 -5.38
N THR A 23 5.32 8.13 -5.64
CA THR A 23 5.27 7.22 -6.79
C THR A 23 4.07 6.29 -6.70
N ASN A 24 3.83 5.70 -5.52
CA ASN A 24 2.67 4.82 -5.31
C ASN A 24 1.35 5.56 -5.48
N ILE A 25 1.28 6.81 -5.01
CA ILE A 25 0.08 7.65 -5.16
C ILE A 25 -0.16 7.99 -6.63
N ILE A 26 0.89 8.36 -7.36
CA ILE A 26 0.82 8.64 -8.80
C ILE A 26 0.30 7.43 -9.56
N GLU A 27 0.81 6.25 -9.25
CA GLU A 27 0.40 5.01 -9.90
C GLU A 27 -1.06 4.66 -9.59
N GLN A 28 -1.51 4.84 -8.34
CA GLN A 28 -2.90 4.63 -7.95
C GLN A 28 -3.84 5.61 -8.65
N LEU A 29 -3.48 6.89 -8.70
CA LEU A 29 -4.27 7.89 -9.42
C LEU A 29 -4.35 7.59 -10.92
N ASN A 30 -3.24 7.19 -11.57
CA ASN A 30 -3.27 6.77 -12.97
C ASN A 30 -4.17 5.55 -13.18
N PHE A 31 -4.08 4.57 -12.30
CA PHE A 31 -4.93 3.37 -12.36
C PHE A 31 -6.42 3.73 -12.27
N TYR A 32 -6.83 4.52 -11.26
CA TYR A 32 -8.24 4.90 -11.10
C TYR A 32 -8.73 5.92 -12.13
N TYR A 33 -7.84 6.67 -12.75
CA TYR A 33 -8.18 7.53 -13.89
C TYR A 33 -8.60 6.70 -15.11
N GLU A 34 -7.90 5.58 -15.36
CA GLU A 34 -8.25 4.64 -16.44
C GLU A 34 -9.41 3.70 -16.05
N HIS A 35 -9.58 3.42 -14.75
CA HIS A 35 -10.57 2.50 -14.18
C HIS A 35 -11.39 3.18 -13.09
N PRO A 36 -12.32 4.08 -13.44
CA PRO A 36 -13.08 4.84 -12.47
C PRO A 36 -13.86 3.96 -11.50
N ILE A 37 -13.77 4.29 -10.22
CA ILE A 37 -14.42 3.58 -9.11
C ILE A 37 -15.94 3.71 -9.25
N ASN A 38 -16.65 2.60 -9.25
CA ASN A 38 -18.11 2.63 -9.27
C ASN A 38 -18.68 2.83 -7.86
N LEU A 39 -19.23 4.01 -7.61
CA LEU A 39 -19.79 4.38 -6.31
C LEU A 39 -20.93 3.50 -5.85
N ASN A 40 -21.63 2.81 -6.76
CA ASN A 40 -22.70 1.90 -6.41
C ASN A 40 -22.22 0.55 -5.86
N PHE A 41 -20.96 0.21 -6.05
CA PHE A 41 -20.42 -1.11 -5.67
C PHE A 41 -19.21 -1.05 -4.76
N THR A 42 -18.50 0.08 -4.69
CA THR A 42 -17.36 0.26 -3.78
C THR A 42 -17.80 0.14 -2.32
N ASP A 43 -16.99 -0.45 -1.49
CA ASP A 43 -17.14 -0.43 -0.02
C ASP A 43 -16.41 0.75 0.63
N GLY A 44 -15.81 1.62 -0.18
CA GLY A 44 -15.04 2.77 0.24
C GLY A 44 -13.52 2.56 0.20
N LEU A 45 -13.05 1.33 -0.03
CA LEU A 45 -11.62 0.97 -0.08
C LEU A 45 -10.87 1.72 -1.17
N GLU A 46 -11.40 1.61 -2.37
CA GLU A 46 -10.81 2.26 -3.54
C GLU A 46 -10.85 3.78 -3.41
N LEU A 47 -11.85 4.33 -2.72
CA LEU A 47 -11.95 5.76 -2.45
C LEU A 47 -10.90 6.23 -1.43
N GLU A 48 -10.56 5.38 -0.46
CA GLU A 48 -9.46 5.67 0.48
C GLU A 48 -8.10 5.63 -0.21
N ASP A 49 -7.91 4.67 -1.11
CA ASP A 49 -6.68 4.53 -1.90
C ASP A 49 -6.39 5.75 -2.79
N LEU A 50 -7.40 6.51 -3.19
CA LEU A 50 -7.21 7.78 -3.90
C LEU A 50 -6.46 8.83 -3.04
N GLY A 51 -6.57 8.77 -1.71
CA GLY A 51 -5.99 9.78 -0.82
C GLY A 51 -6.59 11.19 -0.93
N LEU A 52 -7.67 11.35 -1.71
CA LEU A 52 -8.31 12.63 -2.00
C LEU A 52 -9.49 12.93 -1.07
N LEU A 53 -10.08 11.90 -0.46
CA LEU A 53 -11.27 12.00 0.37
C LEU A 53 -10.94 11.76 1.84
N THR A 54 -11.72 12.37 2.71
CA THR A 54 -11.70 12.08 4.15
C THR A 54 -12.52 10.83 4.46
N SER A 55 -12.22 10.18 5.59
CA SER A 55 -12.98 9.00 6.04
C SER A 55 -14.48 9.30 6.22
N VAL A 56 -14.82 10.56 6.59
CA VAL A 56 -16.22 10.98 6.73
C VAL A 56 -16.92 11.07 5.38
N GLN A 57 -16.28 11.66 4.38
CA GLN A 57 -16.81 11.73 3.02
C GLN A 57 -17.03 10.33 2.43
N ILE A 58 -16.08 9.41 2.64
CA ILE A 58 -16.22 8.02 2.20
C ILE A 58 -17.37 7.32 2.92
N SER A 59 -17.45 7.48 4.24
CA SER A 59 -18.53 6.91 5.05
C SER A 59 -19.90 7.45 4.64
N ASP A 60 -19.99 8.72 4.26
CA ASP A 60 -21.22 9.38 3.84
C ASP A 60 -21.79 8.76 2.57
N VAL A 61 -20.95 8.51 1.55
CA VAL A 61 -21.36 7.78 0.33
C VAL A 61 -21.87 6.37 0.65
N VAL A 62 -21.12 5.64 1.48
CA VAL A 62 -21.49 4.26 1.84
C VAL A 62 -22.80 4.24 2.64
N LEU A 63 -22.97 5.19 3.57
CA LEU A 63 -24.19 5.31 4.39
C LEU A 63 -25.39 5.74 3.56
N HIS A 64 -25.22 6.74 2.69
CA HIS A 64 -26.27 7.21 1.77
C HIS A 64 -26.81 6.04 0.96
N ARG A 65 -25.92 5.24 0.37
CA ARG A 65 -26.30 4.06 -0.38
C ARG A 65 -27.05 2.99 0.44
N LYS A 66 -26.68 2.83 1.73
CA LYS A 66 -27.39 1.92 2.64
C LYS A 66 -28.80 2.41 3.00
N LEU A 67 -28.99 3.72 3.11
CA LEU A 67 -30.26 4.31 3.55
C LEU A 67 -31.22 4.58 2.38
N PHE A 68 -30.71 5.08 1.28
CA PHE A 68 -31.52 5.57 0.14
C PHE A 68 -31.42 4.69 -1.11
N GLY A 69 -30.50 3.71 -1.10
CA GLY A 69 -30.28 2.84 -2.24
C GLY A 69 -29.14 3.32 -3.12
N LYS A 70 -29.10 2.78 -4.33
CA LYS A 70 -28.05 3.13 -5.31
C LYS A 70 -28.19 4.55 -5.80
N LEU A 71 -27.05 5.17 -6.04
CA LEU A 71 -26.96 6.46 -6.73
C LEU A 71 -27.45 6.30 -8.18
N ILE A 72 -28.25 7.21 -8.65
CA ILE A 72 -28.73 7.28 -10.04
C ILE A 72 -27.75 8.11 -10.88
N SER A 73 -27.15 9.13 -10.27
CA SER A 73 -26.27 10.07 -10.94
C SER A 73 -25.17 10.57 -10.01
N ILE A 74 -24.04 10.95 -10.60
CA ILE A 74 -22.94 11.61 -9.89
C ILE A 74 -23.38 12.92 -9.22
N TYR A 75 -24.42 13.57 -9.72
CA TYR A 75 -24.94 14.82 -9.16
C TYR A 75 -25.61 14.63 -7.79
N GLU A 76 -26.01 13.40 -7.42
CA GLU A 76 -26.54 13.12 -6.08
C GLU A 76 -25.49 13.26 -4.98
N LEU A 77 -24.20 13.28 -5.33
CA LEU A 77 -23.14 13.57 -4.36
C LEU A 77 -23.30 14.96 -3.73
N GLN A 78 -23.97 15.89 -4.40
CA GLN A 78 -24.29 17.23 -3.85
C GLN A 78 -25.30 17.18 -2.69
N CYS A 79 -26.05 16.08 -2.54
CA CYS A 79 -26.97 15.88 -1.42
C CYS A 79 -26.27 15.34 -0.16
N LEU A 80 -25.02 14.97 -0.26
CA LEU A 80 -24.23 14.44 0.85
C LEU A 80 -23.71 15.60 1.72
N ALA A 81 -23.81 15.43 3.04
CA ALA A 81 -23.56 16.51 4.00
C ALA A 81 -22.11 17.04 3.98
N TYR A 82 -21.14 16.18 3.63
CA TYR A 82 -19.72 16.51 3.67
C TYR A 82 -19.09 16.58 2.26
N TRP A 83 -19.91 16.68 1.22
CA TRP A 83 -19.48 16.78 -0.18
C TRP A 83 -19.83 18.15 -0.75
N ASP A 84 -18.82 18.97 -0.91
CA ASP A 84 -18.94 20.24 -1.63
C ASP A 84 -18.59 20.08 -3.13
N LEU A 85 -18.80 21.11 -3.88
CA LEU A 85 -18.55 21.11 -5.32
C LEU A 85 -17.06 20.88 -5.63
N GLU A 86 -16.18 21.43 -4.80
CA GLU A 86 -14.74 21.30 -4.94
C GLU A 86 -14.30 19.84 -4.74
N THR A 87 -14.80 19.18 -3.70
CA THR A 87 -14.57 17.76 -3.47
C THR A 87 -15.07 16.90 -4.63
N ILE A 88 -16.26 17.19 -5.16
CA ILE A 88 -16.82 16.45 -6.30
C ILE A 88 -15.95 16.63 -7.54
N GLU A 89 -15.53 17.84 -7.87
CA GLU A 89 -14.64 18.09 -9.00
C GLU A 89 -13.26 17.46 -8.82
N LEU A 90 -12.76 17.42 -7.58
CA LEU A 90 -11.50 16.80 -7.23
C LEU A 90 -11.47 15.32 -7.59
N VAL A 91 -12.53 14.57 -7.27
CA VAL A 91 -12.59 13.11 -7.45
C VAL A 91 -13.30 12.65 -8.71
N ARG A 92 -14.03 13.55 -9.39
CA ARG A 92 -14.83 13.24 -10.59
C ARG A 92 -14.10 12.43 -11.67
N PRO A 93 -12.82 12.66 -11.98
CA PRO A 93 -12.09 11.87 -12.98
C PRO A 93 -11.89 10.40 -12.60
N PHE A 94 -12.01 10.08 -11.31
CA PHE A 94 -11.69 8.76 -10.73
C PHE A 94 -12.92 7.96 -10.31
N ILE A 95 -14.12 8.53 -10.48
CA ILE A 95 -15.37 7.91 -10.02
C ILE A 95 -16.40 7.83 -11.15
N LYS A 96 -17.28 6.83 -11.05
CA LYS A 96 -18.46 6.68 -11.93
C LYS A 96 -19.65 6.20 -11.12
N VAL A 97 -20.84 6.41 -11.66
CA VAL A 97 -22.11 5.85 -11.19
C VAL A 97 -22.66 4.97 -12.30
N ASP A 98 -22.71 3.66 -12.07
CA ASP A 98 -23.24 2.69 -13.03
C ASP A 98 -24.11 1.68 -12.28
N ASP A 99 -25.25 1.33 -12.88
CA ASP A 99 -26.24 0.42 -12.30
C ASP A 99 -25.99 -1.06 -12.63
N LYS A 100 -25.12 -1.31 -13.60
CA LYS A 100 -24.79 -2.67 -14.01
C LYS A 100 -24.01 -3.37 -12.91
N LEU A 101 -24.69 -4.28 -12.23
CA LEU A 101 -24.00 -5.36 -11.52
C LEU A 101 -23.12 -6.09 -12.53
N ASP A 102 -21.84 -5.94 -12.42
CA ASP A 102 -20.95 -6.95 -12.94
C ASP A 102 -21.31 -8.23 -12.18
N ASN A 103 -21.95 -9.18 -12.88
CA ASN A 103 -22.44 -10.42 -12.30
C ASN A 103 -21.35 -11.06 -11.44
N LEU A 104 -21.68 -11.32 -10.16
CA LEU A 104 -20.82 -11.97 -9.16
C LEU A 104 -20.46 -13.44 -9.49
N HIS A 105 -20.97 -13.98 -10.61
CA HIS A 105 -20.53 -15.26 -11.15
C HIS A 105 -19.22 -15.07 -11.89
N ILE A 106 -18.13 -15.06 -11.12
CA ILE A 106 -16.77 -15.04 -11.68
C ILE A 106 -16.45 -16.44 -12.13
N THR A 107 -16.48 -16.67 -13.45
CA THR A 107 -15.90 -17.87 -14.02
C THR A 107 -14.40 -17.66 -14.16
N PHE A 108 -13.60 -18.63 -13.74
CA PHE A 108 -12.13 -18.56 -13.84
C PHE A 108 -11.66 -18.24 -15.28
N LYS A 109 -12.39 -18.75 -16.28
CA LYS A 109 -12.14 -18.45 -17.69
C LYS A 109 -12.37 -16.97 -18.02
N GLU A 110 -13.45 -16.37 -17.56
CA GLU A 110 -13.73 -14.94 -17.76
C GLU A 110 -12.69 -14.06 -17.05
N ALA A 111 -12.27 -14.46 -15.85
CA ALA A 111 -11.19 -13.77 -15.16
C ALA A 111 -9.92 -13.77 -15.99
N LEU A 112 -9.51 -14.89 -16.59
CA LEU A 112 -8.33 -14.97 -17.42
C LEU A 112 -8.43 -14.19 -18.74
N GLU A 113 -9.62 -14.17 -19.36
CA GLU A 113 -9.83 -13.50 -20.67
C GLU A 113 -10.04 -11.99 -20.56
N GLN A 114 -10.63 -11.50 -19.47
CA GLN A 114 -11.02 -10.10 -19.29
C GLN A 114 -10.18 -9.38 -18.22
N GLY A 115 -9.28 -10.10 -17.57
CA GLY A 115 -8.37 -9.51 -16.60
C GLY A 115 -7.37 -8.57 -17.26
N LYS A 116 -6.97 -7.54 -16.53
CA LYS A 116 -5.95 -6.58 -16.96
C LYS A 116 -4.61 -6.94 -16.34
N PHE A 117 -3.60 -7.01 -17.18
CA PHE A 117 -2.23 -7.25 -16.76
C PHE A 117 -1.41 -5.97 -16.93
N GLU A 118 -0.76 -5.53 -15.88
CA GLU A 118 0.11 -4.36 -15.86
C GLU A 118 1.52 -4.76 -15.44
N THR A 119 2.50 -4.25 -16.18
CA THR A 119 3.91 -4.37 -15.82
C THR A 119 4.52 -2.99 -15.74
N PHE A 120 5.12 -2.70 -14.62
CA PHE A 120 5.83 -1.45 -14.39
C PHE A 120 7.30 -1.75 -14.09
N LEU A 121 8.20 -1.10 -14.84
CA LEU A 121 9.65 -1.19 -14.67
C LEU A 121 10.21 0.21 -14.52
N ARG A 122 10.92 0.47 -13.43
CA ARG A 122 11.58 1.74 -13.17
C ARG A 122 13.07 1.51 -12.96
N TYR A 123 13.87 2.22 -13.71
CA TYR A 123 15.29 2.36 -13.50
C TYR A 123 15.61 3.83 -13.23
N GLN A 124 16.22 4.09 -12.09
CA GLN A 124 16.54 5.44 -11.66
C GLN A 124 18.05 5.52 -11.34
N PRO A 125 18.87 5.98 -12.28
CA PRO A 125 20.26 6.22 -12.04
C PRO A 125 20.47 7.53 -11.26
N THR A 126 21.47 7.55 -10.40
CA THR A 126 21.96 8.79 -9.78
C THR A 126 23.16 9.31 -10.58
N MET A 127 23.00 10.44 -11.25
CA MET A 127 24.05 11.00 -12.13
C MET A 127 25.23 11.52 -11.35
N GLU A 128 25.02 12.05 -10.17
CA GLU A 128 26.07 12.61 -9.31
C GLU A 128 26.61 11.58 -8.33
N LYS A 129 27.93 11.43 -8.29
CA LYS A 129 28.59 10.51 -7.36
C LYS A 129 28.64 11.12 -5.95
N LYS A 130 27.82 10.62 -5.05
CA LYS A 130 27.93 10.92 -3.62
C LYS A 130 29.14 10.20 -3.02
N GLN A 131 29.72 10.76 -1.97
CA GLN A 131 30.92 10.23 -1.30
C GLN A 131 30.79 8.75 -0.89
N GLY A 132 29.60 8.32 -0.44
CA GLY A 132 29.33 6.94 -0.03
C GLY A 132 29.49 5.89 -1.13
N TYR A 133 29.50 6.29 -2.42
CA TYR A 133 29.73 5.40 -3.56
C TYR A 133 31.17 5.39 -4.07
N THR A 134 32.09 6.03 -3.36
CA THR A 134 33.52 6.00 -3.72
C THR A 134 34.09 4.64 -3.40
N THR A 135 34.87 4.09 -4.34
CA THR A 135 35.55 2.82 -4.14
C THR A 135 36.61 2.96 -3.06
N VAL A 136 36.48 2.18 -2.00
CA VAL A 136 37.42 2.14 -0.88
C VAL A 136 37.87 0.69 -0.66
N PRO A 137 39.02 0.45 -0.01
CA PRO A 137 39.43 -0.90 0.39
C PRO A 137 38.40 -1.59 1.28
N ASP A 138 38.32 -2.90 1.21
CA ASP A 138 37.36 -3.71 1.96
C ASP A 138 37.49 -3.52 3.48
N SER A 139 38.69 -3.27 3.97
CA SER A 139 38.95 -2.95 5.39
C SER A 139 38.22 -1.68 5.86
N VAL A 140 38.14 -0.66 4.99
CA VAL A 140 37.41 0.58 5.26
C VAL A 140 35.91 0.37 5.10
N LEU A 141 35.51 -0.35 4.06
CA LEU A 141 34.13 -0.66 3.78
C LEU A 141 33.48 -1.44 4.95
N ASN A 142 34.19 -2.41 5.51
CA ASN A 142 33.73 -3.23 6.62
C ASN A 142 33.76 -2.53 8.00
N SER A 143 34.52 -1.45 8.14
CA SER A 143 34.67 -0.73 9.41
C SER A 143 33.90 0.58 9.48
N SER A 144 33.41 1.09 8.35
CA SER A 144 32.77 2.40 8.26
C SER A 144 31.34 2.32 7.71
N ASN A 145 30.42 3.02 8.34
CA ASN A 145 29.03 3.14 7.86
C ASN A 145 28.83 4.28 6.83
N ASN A 146 29.92 4.90 6.36
CA ASN A 146 29.86 6.03 5.42
C ASN A 146 29.93 5.59 3.96
N TYR A 147 30.20 4.32 3.71
CA TYR A 147 30.34 3.75 2.37
C TYR A 147 29.35 2.63 2.14
N TYR A 148 28.87 2.53 0.89
CA TYR A 148 27.83 1.57 0.48
C TYR A 148 28.44 0.39 -0.28
N TYR A 149 27.89 -0.80 -0.04
CA TYR A 149 28.30 -2.04 -0.73
C TYR A 149 27.78 -2.13 -2.15
N GLY A 150 26.67 -1.46 -2.45
CA GLY A 150 26.01 -1.44 -3.75
C GLY A 150 26.28 -0.18 -4.56
N ASN A 151 25.70 -0.14 -5.76
CA ASN A 151 25.74 1.03 -6.64
C ASN A 151 24.63 2.04 -6.29
N SER A 152 24.67 3.21 -6.91
CA SER A 152 23.71 4.29 -6.68
C SER A 152 22.40 4.14 -7.43
N ASP A 153 22.26 3.09 -8.23
CA ASP A 153 21.07 2.89 -9.07
C ASP A 153 19.94 2.27 -8.27
N ARG A 154 18.72 2.71 -8.54
CA ARG A 154 17.50 2.09 -8.03
C ARG A 154 16.83 1.29 -9.13
N TYR A 155 16.35 0.11 -8.77
CA TYR A 155 15.58 -0.76 -9.65
C TYR A 155 14.26 -1.08 -8.96
N TYR A 156 13.17 -0.92 -9.69
CA TYR A 156 11.84 -1.28 -9.23
C TYR A 156 11.11 -2.03 -10.33
N THR A 157 10.47 -3.12 -9.99
CA THR A 157 9.61 -3.88 -10.89
C THR A 157 8.34 -4.28 -10.18
N ARG A 158 7.22 -4.13 -10.88
CA ARG A 158 5.90 -4.58 -10.42
C ARG A 158 5.15 -5.24 -11.54
N PHE A 159 4.61 -6.41 -11.25
CA PHE A 159 3.62 -7.11 -12.06
C PHE A 159 2.30 -7.11 -11.31
N ARG A 160 1.23 -6.70 -11.96
CA ARG A 160 -0.10 -6.66 -11.37
C ARG A 160 -1.10 -7.23 -12.36
N TYR A 161 -1.87 -8.18 -11.92
CA TYR A 161 -3.04 -8.70 -12.59
C TYR A 161 -4.27 -8.35 -11.79
N THR A 162 -5.26 -7.73 -12.42
CA THR A 162 -6.53 -7.37 -11.79
C THR A 162 -7.70 -7.82 -12.66
N TYR A 163 -8.73 -8.35 -12.03
CA TYR A 163 -10.00 -8.61 -12.67
C TYR A 163 -11.11 -7.94 -11.89
N LYS A 164 -11.71 -6.90 -12.47
CA LYS A 164 -12.66 -6.01 -11.81
C LYS A 164 -12.07 -5.51 -10.47
N THR A 165 -12.92 -5.38 -9.45
CA THR A 165 -12.48 -5.08 -8.07
C THR A 165 -12.35 -6.33 -7.20
N ASN A 166 -12.52 -7.53 -7.79
CA ASN A 166 -12.66 -8.77 -7.06
C ASN A 166 -11.39 -9.58 -6.93
N ILE A 167 -10.53 -9.54 -7.93
CA ILE A 167 -9.28 -10.32 -7.95
C ILE A 167 -8.11 -9.37 -8.17
N SER A 168 -7.10 -9.48 -7.33
CA SER A 168 -5.81 -8.83 -7.49
C SER A 168 -4.71 -9.83 -7.21
N VAL A 169 -3.80 -9.99 -8.17
CA VAL A 169 -2.57 -10.76 -8.01
C VAL A 169 -1.43 -9.84 -8.36
N GLY A 170 -0.47 -9.70 -7.47
CA GLY A 170 0.65 -8.78 -7.67
C GLY A 170 1.96 -9.35 -7.16
N PHE A 171 3.03 -8.88 -7.78
CA PHE A 171 4.40 -9.12 -7.38
C PHE A 171 5.19 -7.83 -7.54
N THR A 172 5.93 -7.45 -6.52
CA THR A 172 6.76 -6.24 -6.50
C THR A 172 8.16 -6.62 -6.05
N ALA A 173 9.18 -6.07 -6.67
CA ALA A 173 10.55 -6.19 -6.22
C ALA A 173 11.27 -4.84 -6.35
N GLU A 174 12.02 -4.47 -5.33
CA GLU A 174 12.77 -3.21 -5.27
C GLU A 174 14.20 -3.44 -4.81
N LYS A 175 15.09 -2.62 -5.31
CA LYS A 175 16.46 -2.46 -4.87
C LYS A 175 16.74 -0.98 -4.69
N ASP A 176 17.05 -0.58 -3.49
CA ASP A 176 17.40 0.79 -3.17
C ASP A 176 18.84 1.16 -3.56
N ALA A 177 19.08 2.47 -3.65
CA ALA A 177 20.41 2.99 -3.92
C ALA A 177 21.37 2.65 -2.77
N GLY A 178 22.51 2.02 -3.08
CA GLY A 178 23.51 1.59 -2.11
C GLY A 178 23.44 0.11 -1.75
N GLU A 179 22.40 -0.58 -2.13
CA GLU A 179 22.26 -2.02 -1.92
C GLU A 179 22.94 -2.85 -2.99
N GLN A 180 23.33 -4.06 -2.59
CA GLN A 180 23.92 -5.02 -3.51
C GLN A 180 22.84 -5.62 -4.42
N PHE A 181 23.24 -6.05 -5.61
CA PHE A 181 22.34 -6.66 -6.59
C PHE A 181 23.02 -7.88 -7.22
N PHE A 182 22.43 -9.06 -7.04
CA PHE A 182 22.98 -10.37 -7.41
C PHE A 182 24.38 -10.65 -6.85
N ARG A 183 24.74 -10.05 -5.72
CA ARG A 183 26.03 -10.23 -5.07
C ARG A 183 25.98 -9.99 -3.57
N GLY A 184 26.99 -10.45 -2.83
CA GLY A 184 27.15 -10.21 -1.39
C GLY A 184 25.96 -10.68 -0.55
N ALA A 185 25.33 -9.80 0.17
CA ALA A 185 24.16 -10.09 0.99
C ALA A 185 22.93 -10.42 0.11
N GLN A 186 22.81 -9.78 -1.07
CA GLN A 186 21.64 -9.89 -1.95
C GLN A 186 21.90 -10.82 -3.16
N LYS A 187 22.20 -12.09 -2.89
CA LYS A 187 22.47 -13.10 -3.92
C LYS A 187 21.28 -13.37 -4.85
N GLN A 188 20.07 -13.15 -4.36
CA GLN A 188 18.83 -13.38 -5.11
C GLN A 188 18.39 -12.19 -5.96
N GLY A 189 19.11 -11.08 -5.91
CA GLY A 189 18.89 -9.89 -6.74
C GLY A 189 18.40 -8.71 -5.94
N PHE A 190 17.09 -8.53 -5.86
CA PHE A 190 16.49 -7.42 -5.13
C PHE A 190 16.58 -7.61 -3.62
N ASP A 191 16.57 -6.52 -2.89
CA ASP A 191 16.52 -6.52 -1.43
C ASP A 191 15.09 -6.81 -0.95
N PHE A 192 14.13 -6.13 -1.51
CA PHE A 192 12.72 -6.29 -1.18
C PHE A 192 11.96 -7.10 -2.23
N TYR A 193 11.13 -8.00 -1.74
CA TYR A 193 10.16 -8.75 -2.52
C TYR A 193 8.81 -8.78 -1.82
N SER A 194 7.76 -8.48 -2.55
CA SER A 194 6.38 -8.58 -2.09
C SER A 194 5.52 -9.31 -3.12
N GLY A 195 4.57 -10.10 -2.64
CA GLY A 195 3.62 -10.78 -3.52
C GLY A 195 2.30 -11.05 -2.83
N HIS A 196 1.20 -10.88 -3.54
CA HIS A 196 -0.13 -11.11 -3.01
C HIS A 196 -1.05 -11.78 -4.03
N VAL A 197 -1.98 -12.55 -3.48
CA VAL A 197 -3.20 -12.99 -4.15
C VAL A 197 -4.37 -12.55 -3.29
N PHE A 198 -5.23 -11.73 -3.84
CA PHE A 198 -6.36 -11.14 -3.12
C PHE A 198 -7.66 -11.40 -3.87
N PHE A 199 -8.66 -11.87 -3.15
CA PHE A 199 -10.00 -12.08 -3.64
C PHE A 199 -11.01 -11.36 -2.74
N LYS A 200 -12.00 -10.70 -3.34
CA LYS A 200 -13.05 -9.96 -2.66
C LYS A 200 -14.41 -10.21 -3.32
N GLY A 201 -15.46 -10.32 -2.54
CA GLY A 201 -16.82 -10.25 -3.08
C GLY A 201 -17.67 -11.50 -2.96
N GLY A 202 -17.43 -12.38 -2.02
CA GLY A 202 -18.34 -13.49 -1.71
C GLY A 202 -19.46 -13.09 -0.75
N LYS A 203 -20.55 -13.84 -0.73
CA LYS A 203 -21.71 -13.59 0.16
C LYS A 203 -21.35 -13.76 1.65
N TYR A 204 -20.53 -14.75 1.96
CA TYR A 204 -20.09 -15.07 3.32
C TYR A 204 -18.60 -14.83 3.53
N VAL A 205 -17.81 -14.98 2.47
CA VAL A 205 -16.39 -14.69 2.44
C VAL A 205 -16.24 -13.33 1.77
N ARG A 206 -16.02 -12.28 2.56
CA ARG A 206 -15.89 -10.91 2.04
C ARG A 206 -14.58 -10.71 1.33
N ALA A 207 -13.49 -11.22 1.94
CA ALA A 207 -12.16 -11.15 1.34
C ALA A 207 -11.28 -12.33 1.77
N ILE A 208 -10.33 -12.68 0.90
CA ILE A 208 -9.24 -13.62 1.16
C ILE A 208 -7.94 -12.97 0.70
N ALA A 209 -6.91 -13.01 1.53
CA ALA A 209 -5.57 -12.59 1.18
C ALA A 209 -4.57 -13.70 1.42
N LEU A 210 -3.70 -13.94 0.44
CA LEU A 210 -2.56 -14.84 0.52
C LEU A 210 -1.30 -14.07 0.11
N GLY A 211 -0.21 -14.28 0.83
CA GLY A 211 1.05 -13.54 0.65
C GLY A 211 1.07 -12.28 1.51
N ASP A 212 1.31 -11.13 0.91
CA ASP A 212 1.47 -9.87 1.63
C ASP A 212 0.14 -9.09 1.67
N TYR A 213 -0.29 -8.73 2.87
CA TYR A 213 -1.56 -8.07 3.12
C TYR A 213 -1.49 -7.10 4.30
N GLN A 214 -2.53 -6.29 4.45
CA GLN A 214 -2.71 -5.37 5.56
C GLN A 214 -4.01 -5.64 6.29
N VAL A 215 -3.98 -5.44 7.61
CA VAL A 215 -5.14 -5.56 8.50
C VAL A 215 -5.35 -4.27 9.25
N GLN A 216 -6.58 -3.81 9.33
CA GLN A 216 -6.98 -2.63 10.08
C GLN A 216 -8.19 -2.95 10.94
N ILE A 217 -8.12 -2.67 12.24
CA ILE A 217 -9.20 -2.97 13.18
C ILE A 217 -9.63 -1.71 13.93
N GLY A 218 -10.91 -1.38 13.81
CA GLY A 218 -11.54 -0.29 14.54
C GLY A 218 -10.93 1.07 14.20
N GLN A 219 -10.48 1.80 15.22
CA GLN A 219 -9.83 3.10 15.09
C GLN A 219 -8.29 3.03 15.12
N GLY A 220 -7.73 1.83 15.05
CA GLY A 220 -6.29 1.60 15.10
C GLY A 220 -5.68 1.67 16.50
N VAL A 221 -6.49 1.60 17.55
CA VAL A 221 -5.98 1.61 18.93
C VAL A 221 -5.25 0.33 19.26
N GLY A 222 -5.79 -0.81 18.82
CA GLY A 222 -5.20 -2.12 19.10
C GLY A 222 -4.35 -2.65 17.95
N PHE A 223 -4.76 -2.43 16.71
CA PHE A 223 -4.09 -2.99 15.55
C PHE A 223 -4.34 -2.19 14.26
N TRP A 224 -3.23 -1.80 13.60
CA TRP A 224 -3.26 -1.08 12.34
C TRP A 224 -1.94 -1.30 11.57
N SER A 225 -1.94 -2.10 10.54
CA SER A 225 -0.73 -2.41 9.74
C SER A 225 -0.56 -1.54 8.49
N SER A 226 -1.18 -0.36 8.44
CA SER A 226 -1.12 0.56 7.31
C SER A 226 -0.65 1.95 7.74
N TYR A 227 -0.38 2.82 6.78
CA TYR A 227 -0.14 4.23 7.08
C TYR A 227 -1.38 4.83 7.74
N ALA A 228 -1.15 5.58 8.80
CA ALA A 228 -2.16 6.40 9.43
C ALA A 228 -1.92 7.84 8.96
N PHE A 229 -2.56 8.24 7.88
CA PHE A 229 -2.43 9.59 7.35
C PHE A 229 -2.97 10.62 8.32
N GLY A 230 -2.13 11.60 8.60
CA GLY A 230 -2.43 12.93 9.06
C GLY A 230 -3.22 13.10 10.36
N LYS A 231 -2.61 13.78 11.33
CA LYS A 231 -3.34 14.57 12.32
C LYS A 231 -3.67 15.90 11.65
N THR A 232 -4.91 16.09 11.24
CA THR A 232 -5.40 17.41 10.81
C THR A 232 -6.20 18.01 11.95
N ALA A 233 -6.30 19.33 11.99
CA ALA A 233 -7.16 20.05 12.94
C ALA A 233 -8.65 19.87 12.63
N ASP A 234 -8.99 19.21 11.53
CA ASP A 234 -10.36 18.96 11.11
C ASP A 234 -10.99 17.82 11.92
N ILE A 235 -12.08 18.14 12.62
CA ILE A 235 -12.88 17.20 13.42
C ILE A 235 -13.41 16.05 12.57
N ALA A 236 -13.69 16.27 11.28
CA ALA A 236 -14.18 15.27 10.35
C ALA A 236 -13.17 14.13 10.12
N THR A 237 -11.87 14.37 10.29
CA THR A 237 -10.82 13.38 10.16
C THR A 237 -10.47 12.63 11.45
N ALA A 238 -11.09 12.98 12.56
CA ALA A 238 -10.84 12.35 13.87
C ALA A 238 -11.24 10.87 13.88
N LYS A 239 -12.29 10.51 13.11
CA LYS A 239 -12.76 9.13 12.99
C LYS A 239 -12.14 8.48 11.76
N ARG A 240 -11.45 7.36 11.96
CA ARG A 240 -10.91 6.52 10.88
C ARG A 240 -11.91 5.44 10.50
N THR A 241 -12.00 5.14 9.21
CA THR A 241 -12.74 3.98 8.70
C THR A 241 -11.74 2.85 8.46
N ALA A 242 -11.82 1.78 9.26
CA ALA A 242 -10.96 0.63 9.09
C ALA A 242 -11.41 -0.20 7.89
N ILE A 243 -10.46 -0.66 7.12
CA ILE A 243 -10.63 -1.69 6.10
C ILE A 243 -10.08 -2.98 6.68
N PRO A 244 -10.93 -3.94 7.06
CA PRO A 244 -10.48 -5.12 7.79
C PRO A 244 -9.35 -5.87 7.11
N LEU A 245 -9.43 -6.05 5.80
CA LEU A 245 -8.44 -6.81 5.03
C LEU A 245 -8.23 -6.21 3.64
N ARG A 246 -6.96 -5.94 3.27
CA ARG A 246 -6.58 -5.44 1.94
C ARG A 246 -5.26 -6.07 1.46
N ALA A 247 -5.09 -6.15 0.15
CA ALA A 247 -3.82 -6.54 -0.46
C ALA A 247 -2.73 -5.52 -0.16
N TYR A 248 -1.51 -5.99 0.04
CA TYR A 248 -0.35 -5.11 0.13
C TYR A 248 0.22 -4.83 -1.27
N THR A 249 0.34 -3.56 -1.62
CA THR A 249 0.80 -3.13 -2.95
C THR A 249 1.92 -2.08 -2.89
N SER A 250 2.38 -1.74 -1.68
CA SER A 250 3.45 -0.75 -1.46
C SER A 250 4.82 -1.43 -1.41
N VAL A 251 5.87 -0.62 -1.30
CA VAL A 251 7.27 -1.04 -1.12
C VAL A 251 7.80 -0.80 0.31
N ASP A 252 6.94 -0.38 1.24
CA ASP A 252 7.32 -0.23 2.65
C ASP A 252 7.57 -1.62 3.27
N GLU A 253 8.79 -1.90 3.66
CA GLU A 253 9.22 -3.22 4.12
C GLU A 253 8.71 -3.58 5.52
N SER A 254 8.16 -2.62 6.25
CA SER A 254 7.76 -2.80 7.64
C SER A 254 6.26 -2.99 7.84
N ARG A 255 5.41 -2.29 7.09
CA ARG A 255 3.97 -2.09 7.40
C ARG A 255 3.03 -3.05 6.69
N PHE A 256 3.39 -4.31 6.61
CA PHE A 256 2.54 -5.37 6.06
C PHE A 256 2.67 -6.65 6.86
N MET A 257 1.75 -7.56 6.63
CA MET A 257 1.74 -8.92 7.16
C MET A 257 1.98 -9.91 6.01
N ARG A 258 2.71 -10.99 6.28
CA ARG A 258 3.02 -12.03 5.28
C ARG A 258 2.46 -13.36 5.74
N GLY A 259 1.53 -13.93 4.97
CA GLY A 259 0.88 -15.19 5.32
C GLY A 259 -0.48 -15.35 4.67
N ALA A 260 -1.52 -15.56 5.47
CA ALA A 260 -2.88 -15.74 4.98
C ALA A 260 -3.89 -15.05 5.89
N ALA A 261 -4.95 -14.51 5.29
CA ALA A 261 -6.05 -13.92 6.02
C ALA A 261 -7.39 -14.14 5.30
N VAL A 262 -8.46 -14.19 6.09
CA VAL A 262 -9.83 -14.29 5.60
C VAL A 262 -10.77 -13.41 6.41
N ASP A 263 -11.60 -12.65 5.71
CA ASP A 263 -12.68 -11.85 6.26
C ASP A 263 -14.02 -12.52 5.92
N LEU A 264 -14.75 -12.90 6.96
CA LEU A 264 -16.02 -13.62 6.90
C LEU A 264 -17.14 -12.75 7.46
N ALA A 265 -18.31 -12.78 6.81
CA ALA A 265 -19.48 -12.08 7.29
C ALA A 265 -20.71 -12.99 7.23
N TYR A 266 -21.47 -13.03 8.30
CA TYR A 266 -22.77 -13.72 8.36
C TYR A 266 -23.76 -12.90 9.17
N LYS A 267 -24.77 -12.37 8.51
CA LYS A 267 -25.78 -11.45 9.08
C LYS A 267 -25.06 -10.23 9.71
N ASN A 268 -25.15 -10.10 11.05
CA ASN A 268 -24.55 -9.00 11.81
C ASN A 268 -23.19 -9.37 12.43
N PHE A 269 -22.66 -10.58 12.13
CA PHE A 269 -21.39 -11.04 12.63
C PHE A 269 -20.32 -10.89 11.56
N GLU A 270 -19.18 -10.34 11.94
CA GLU A 270 -17.96 -10.26 11.14
C GLU A 270 -16.83 -10.96 11.88
N LEU A 271 -16.08 -11.79 11.15
CA LEU A 271 -14.97 -12.55 11.70
C LEU A 271 -13.76 -12.43 10.78
N LEU A 272 -12.70 -11.78 11.29
CA LEU A 272 -11.43 -11.67 10.62
C LEU A 272 -10.44 -12.64 11.25
N LEU A 273 -9.95 -13.59 10.45
CA LEU A 273 -8.89 -14.52 10.84
C LEU A 273 -7.65 -14.21 10.01
N PHE A 274 -6.50 -14.13 10.64
CA PHE A 274 -5.24 -13.90 9.96
C PHE A 274 -4.07 -14.56 10.67
N SER A 275 -3.04 -14.92 9.88
CA SER A 275 -1.78 -15.47 10.37
C SER A 275 -0.63 -14.85 9.60
N SER A 276 0.38 -14.37 10.30
CA SER A 276 1.54 -13.72 9.71
C SER A 276 2.83 -14.25 10.30
N ARG A 277 3.80 -14.53 9.42
CA ARG A 277 5.18 -14.81 9.80
C ARG A 277 6.12 -14.04 8.86
N LYS A 278 6.84 -13.07 9.42
CA LYS A 278 7.77 -12.22 8.71
C LYS A 278 9.02 -11.97 9.55
N ASN A 279 10.18 -11.93 8.92
CA ASN A 279 11.39 -11.45 9.56
C ASN A 279 11.35 -9.93 9.63
N ILE A 280 11.90 -9.35 10.67
CA ILE A 280 12.02 -7.91 10.90
C ILE A 280 13.45 -7.66 11.35
N ASP A 281 14.08 -6.66 10.76
CA ASP A 281 15.44 -6.28 11.10
C ASP A 281 15.47 -5.62 12.47
N ALA A 282 16.45 -5.99 13.27
CA ALA A 282 16.55 -5.50 14.64
C ALA A 282 18.02 -5.42 15.11
N SER A 283 18.35 -4.33 15.76
CA SER A 283 19.63 -4.20 16.43
C SER A 283 19.63 -5.02 17.71
N SER A 284 20.58 -5.93 17.86
CA SER A 284 20.74 -6.79 19.04
C SER A 284 21.85 -6.26 19.95
N ILE A 285 21.66 -6.41 21.26
CA ILE A 285 22.69 -6.19 22.28
C ILE A 285 22.95 -7.55 22.95
N ALA A 286 24.19 -8.02 22.86
CA ALA A 286 24.64 -9.16 23.65
C ALA A 286 24.91 -8.69 25.09
N ASP A 287 24.22 -9.25 26.08
CA ASP A 287 24.55 -9.01 27.48
C ASP A 287 25.63 -10.01 27.90
N SER A 288 26.77 -9.46 28.27
CA SER A 288 27.92 -10.26 28.75
C SER A 288 27.65 -11.01 30.07
N THR A 289 26.53 -10.71 30.74
CA THR A 289 26.14 -11.30 32.01
C THR A 289 25.33 -12.61 31.82
N TYR A 290 24.70 -12.80 30.67
CA TYR A 290 23.89 -13.96 30.33
C TYR A 290 24.33 -14.50 28.96
N ASP A 291 25.12 -15.57 28.98
CA ASP A 291 25.86 -16.12 27.81
C ASP A 291 24.97 -16.56 26.63
N ASP A 292 23.65 -16.64 26.81
CA ASP A 292 22.71 -17.11 25.77
C ASP A 292 21.52 -16.17 25.46
N LEU A 293 21.46 -14.97 26.05
CA LEU A 293 20.36 -14.06 25.84
C LEU A 293 20.75 -12.89 24.94
N VAL A 294 20.11 -12.82 23.79
CA VAL A 294 20.20 -11.68 22.87
C VAL A 294 18.99 -10.78 23.08
N PHE A 295 19.24 -9.56 23.51
CA PHE A 295 18.18 -8.56 23.68
C PHE A 295 18.06 -7.71 22.43
N ILE A 296 16.84 -7.51 21.95
CA ILE A 296 16.54 -6.56 20.88
C ILE A 296 16.49 -5.15 21.48
N SER A 297 17.34 -4.27 20.99
CA SER A 297 17.37 -2.86 21.44
C SER A 297 16.41 -1.97 20.65
N THR A 298 16.39 -2.13 19.32
CA THR A 298 15.55 -1.35 18.41
C THR A 298 15.17 -2.20 17.21
N LEU A 299 13.94 -2.01 16.71
CA LEU A 299 13.52 -2.54 15.43
C LEU A 299 13.93 -1.56 14.33
N ASP A 300 14.60 -2.04 13.30
CA ASP A 300 14.87 -1.23 12.11
C ASP A 300 13.70 -1.39 11.13
N LEU A 301 13.01 -0.29 10.90
CA LEU A 301 11.85 -0.23 10.02
C LEU A 301 12.20 0.42 8.66
N SER A 302 13.47 0.72 8.41
CA SER A 302 13.91 1.37 7.18
C SER A 302 13.99 0.41 5.99
N GLY A 303 14.25 -0.88 6.25
CA GLY A 303 14.46 -1.90 5.22
C GLY A 303 15.73 -1.71 4.39
N LEU A 304 16.67 -0.87 4.81
CA LEU A 304 17.86 -0.53 4.03
C LEU A 304 19.06 -1.40 4.40
N HIS A 305 19.65 -2.09 3.41
CA HIS A 305 20.81 -2.97 3.58
C HIS A 305 22.02 -2.51 2.75
N ARG A 306 22.51 -1.29 2.99
CA ARG A 306 23.54 -0.60 2.21
C ARG A 306 24.93 -0.61 2.84
N THR A 307 24.98 -0.56 4.17
CA THR A 307 26.19 -0.46 4.98
C THR A 307 26.44 -1.72 5.80
N ASN A 308 27.66 -1.87 6.35
CA ASN A 308 27.97 -3.03 7.19
C ASN A 308 27.02 -3.15 8.39
N ARG A 309 26.67 -2.03 9.01
CA ARG A 309 25.72 -2.02 10.15
C ARG A 309 24.32 -2.47 9.71
N GLU A 310 23.78 -1.91 8.61
CA GLU A 310 22.45 -2.25 8.11
C GLU A 310 22.32 -3.71 7.66
N ILE A 311 23.42 -4.31 7.16
CA ILE A 311 23.45 -5.73 6.74
C ILE A 311 23.57 -6.67 7.95
N SER A 312 24.11 -6.20 9.08
CA SER A 312 24.32 -7.01 10.29
C SER A 312 23.12 -6.98 11.26
N THR A 313 22.11 -6.17 10.98
CA THR A 313 20.84 -6.12 11.72
C THR A 313 19.86 -7.14 11.19
#